data_b380077394b3c6d8463fe5bd7ffaf0c3
#
_entry.id   b380077394b3c6d8463fe5bd7ffaf0c3
#
_cell.length_a   1.000
_cell.length_b   1.000
_cell.length_c   1.000
_cell.angle_alpha   90.00
_cell.angle_beta   90.00
_cell.angle_gamma   90.00
#
_symmetry.space_group_name_H-M   'P 1'
#
loop_
_entity.id
_entity.type
_entity.pdbx_description
1 polymer ?
#
loop_
_entity_poly.entity_id
_entity_poly.type
_entity_poly.pdbx_seq_one_letter_code
_entity_poly.pdbx_strand_id
1 'polypeptide(L)'
;MKERSLTSQLIFICILIVGIIFIALGIILPKELLPIYEENIYNKLKQPLIFVNDSDDFNKEDDMLETDIAYIYIRNNSILTSYNINKVISDYNNDILKYIKNKNGKFTYDNKTYYYYNNYTINDGTIISLTNDDYINGMRKDILHTILIITGITFTLCSLILIVWSNNLVNNIILLKKKIDNINNDKYKVNINHNFKDEISSLNDSIDNMKIYLQKNENYKNQTYQSISHDFKTPITVIKSYIEATEDGIETNEKSLEVIKEQINKLENKVHSLLYLNKLNYIKDKNENKNSKTDVAGIVYSSIDKFKLIRPDINFIVDIDNTCVFRGTSDMWETIIDNLLNNFMRYAKKEIKIIIKNKKITLFNDGDKIDENILNSIFTPYEKGLNGMFGFGLSIVKKSLELLEYDIKVVNVKNGVNFIIR
;
A
#
# COMPACT_ATOMS: atom_id res chain seq x y z
N MET A 1 -9.08 -10.62 29.93
CA MET A 1 -7.77 -10.95 29.32
C MET A 1 -7.10 -9.63 28.97
N LYS A 2 -5.93 -9.33 29.54
CA LYS A 2 -5.16 -8.12 29.16
C LYS A 2 -4.78 -8.27 27.67
N GLU A 3 -5.24 -7.38 26.81
CA GLU A 3 -4.82 -7.35 25.43
C GLU A 3 -3.31 -7.18 25.38
N ARG A 4 -2.61 -8.19 24.89
CA ARG A 4 -1.16 -8.11 24.70
C ARG A 4 -0.88 -7.08 23.62
N SER A 5 0.10 -6.21 23.83
CA SER A 5 0.49 -5.23 22.83
C SER A 5 0.87 -5.94 21.52
N LEU A 6 0.63 -5.29 20.39
CA LEU A 6 0.98 -5.81 19.05
C LEU A 6 2.45 -6.22 19.00
N THR A 7 3.34 -5.44 19.62
CA THR A 7 4.77 -5.75 19.79
C THR A 7 5.00 -7.10 20.45
N SER A 8 4.33 -7.34 21.59
CA SER A 8 4.49 -8.59 22.33
C SER A 8 3.99 -9.82 21.57
N GLN A 9 2.91 -9.66 20.78
CA GLN A 9 2.39 -10.74 19.93
C GLN A 9 3.36 -11.05 18.79
N LEU A 10 3.88 -10.03 18.12
CA LEU A 10 4.79 -10.19 16.98
C LEU A 10 6.13 -10.80 17.40
N ILE A 11 6.71 -10.33 18.51
CA ILE A 11 7.93 -10.91 19.09
C ILE A 11 7.70 -12.37 19.47
N PHE A 12 6.57 -12.69 20.12
CA PHE A 12 6.24 -14.06 20.51
C PHE A 12 6.15 -15.00 19.31
N ILE A 13 5.46 -14.59 18.23
CA ILE A 13 5.33 -15.39 17.02
C ILE A 13 6.69 -15.60 16.35
N CYS A 14 7.52 -14.55 16.23
CA CYS A 14 8.85 -14.66 15.65
C CYS A 14 9.75 -15.63 16.44
N ILE A 15 9.79 -15.52 17.77
CA ILE A 15 10.57 -16.42 18.64
C ILE A 15 10.07 -17.85 18.51
N LEU A 16 8.75 -18.06 18.44
CA LEU A 16 8.15 -19.38 18.29
C LEU A 16 8.55 -20.02 16.96
N ILE A 17 8.48 -19.29 15.84
CA ILE A 17 8.89 -19.80 14.52
C ILE A 17 10.38 -20.18 14.52
N VAL A 18 11.24 -19.29 15.02
CA VAL A 18 12.68 -19.56 15.11
C VAL A 18 12.95 -20.76 16.02
N GLY A 19 12.23 -20.89 17.12
CA GLY A 19 12.33 -22.04 18.03
C GLY A 19 11.93 -23.38 17.37
N ILE A 20 10.87 -23.39 16.57
CA ILE A 20 10.44 -24.58 15.82
C ILE A 20 11.51 -25.01 14.82
N ILE A 21 12.03 -24.05 14.03
CA ILE A 21 13.11 -24.32 13.06
C ILE A 21 14.34 -24.89 13.76
N PHE A 22 14.68 -24.37 14.93
CA PHE A 22 15.81 -24.78 15.71
C PHE A 22 15.67 -26.22 16.23
N ILE A 23 14.50 -26.57 16.76
CA ILE A 23 14.20 -27.93 17.21
C ILE A 23 14.24 -28.91 16.02
N ALA A 24 13.68 -28.51 14.88
CA ALA A 24 13.71 -29.32 13.67
C ALA A 24 15.14 -29.62 13.20
N LEU A 25 16.02 -28.61 13.18
CA LEU A 25 17.43 -28.77 12.84
C LEU A 25 18.17 -29.67 13.84
N GLY A 26 17.91 -29.51 15.15
CA GLY A 26 18.50 -30.32 16.20
C GLY A 26 18.12 -31.81 16.11
N ILE A 27 16.99 -32.15 15.50
CA ILE A 27 16.54 -33.53 15.29
C ILE A 27 17.05 -34.10 13.95
N ILE A 28 16.96 -33.32 12.88
CA ILE A 28 17.25 -33.78 11.50
C ILE A 28 18.75 -33.92 11.28
N LEU A 29 19.55 -32.93 11.69
CA LEU A 29 20.98 -32.87 11.41
C LEU A 29 21.76 -34.10 11.96
N PRO A 30 21.57 -34.54 13.23
CA PRO A 30 22.24 -35.73 13.75
C PRO A 30 21.88 -37.01 12.98
N LYS A 31 20.64 -37.09 12.49
CA LYS A 31 20.16 -38.26 11.75
C LYS A 31 20.78 -38.38 10.37
N GLU A 32 20.90 -37.24 9.67
CA GLU A 32 21.52 -37.18 8.33
C GLU A 32 23.06 -37.38 8.38
N LEU A 33 23.70 -37.04 9.49
CA LEU A 33 25.13 -37.22 9.66
C LEU A 33 25.56 -38.66 9.99
N LEU A 34 24.63 -39.52 10.48
CA LEU A 34 24.93 -40.91 10.87
C LEU A 34 25.59 -41.73 9.75
N PRO A 35 25.12 -41.74 8.51
CA PRO A 35 25.74 -42.47 7.41
C PRO A 35 27.17 -42.00 7.10
N ILE A 36 27.42 -40.69 7.21
CA ILE A 36 28.75 -40.09 6.99
C ILE A 36 29.74 -40.58 8.06
N TYR A 37 29.29 -40.75 9.30
CA TYR A 37 30.11 -41.29 10.35
C TYR A 37 30.47 -42.74 10.12
N GLU A 38 29.52 -43.57 9.71
CA GLU A 38 29.78 -44.96 9.38
C GLU A 38 30.81 -45.08 8.22
N GLU A 39 30.70 -44.27 7.20
CA GLU A 39 31.64 -44.25 6.10
C GLU A 39 33.07 -43.83 6.55
N ASN A 40 33.16 -42.80 7.39
CA ASN A 40 34.44 -42.34 7.93
C ASN A 40 35.12 -43.42 8.78
N ILE A 41 34.37 -44.24 9.54
CA ILE A 41 34.87 -45.36 10.32
C ILE A 41 35.49 -46.41 9.38
N TYR A 42 34.81 -46.82 8.33
CA TYR A 42 35.33 -47.78 7.40
C TYR A 42 36.58 -47.28 6.69
N ASN A 43 36.62 -45.98 6.37
CA ASN A 43 37.82 -45.36 5.82
C ASN A 43 39.00 -45.36 6.80
N LYS A 44 38.72 -45.14 8.10
CA LYS A 44 39.74 -45.21 9.16
C LYS A 44 40.22 -46.63 9.41
N LEU A 45 39.31 -47.61 9.43
CA LEU A 45 39.63 -49.01 9.55
C LEU A 45 40.46 -49.54 8.36
N LYS A 46 40.39 -48.91 7.20
CA LYS A 46 41.18 -49.27 6.01
C LYS A 46 42.61 -48.72 6.04
N GLN A 47 42.87 -47.54 6.62
CA GLN A 47 44.14 -46.82 6.55
C GLN A 47 45.35 -47.56 7.13
N PRO A 48 45.33 -48.16 8.33
CA PRO A 48 46.52 -48.77 8.95
C PRO A 48 47.00 -50.04 8.27
N LEU A 49 46.17 -50.66 7.44
CA LEU A 49 46.51 -51.88 6.69
C LEU A 49 47.60 -51.70 5.64
N ILE A 50 47.99 -50.46 5.34
CA ILE A 50 49.03 -50.12 4.37
C ILE A 50 50.44 -50.28 5.01
N PHE A 51 50.54 -50.24 6.33
CA PHE A 51 51.85 -50.17 7.03
C PHE A 51 52.27 -51.49 7.68
N VAL A 52 51.40 -52.52 7.74
CA VAL A 52 51.70 -53.78 8.39
C VAL A 52 52.18 -54.78 7.32
N ASN A 53 53.48 -54.99 7.25
CA ASN A 53 54.08 -55.90 6.28
C ASN A 53 54.52 -57.24 6.87
N ASP A 54 54.71 -57.36 8.21
CA ASP A 54 55.22 -58.57 8.80
C ASP A 54 54.59 -58.88 10.18
N SER A 55 54.66 -60.17 10.64
CA SER A 55 54.11 -60.63 11.91
C SER A 55 54.78 -60.02 13.14
N ASP A 56 55.98 -59.52 13.05
CA ASP A 56 56.74 -58.88 14.13
C ASP A 56 56.28 -57.46 14.46
N ASP A 57 55.54 -56.83 13.55
CA ASP A 57 54.96 -55.50 13.75
C ASP A 57 53.74 -55.50 14.67
N PHE A 58 53.14 -56.67 14.93
CA PHE A 58 51.97 -56.79 15.82
C PHE A 58 52.31 -56.74 17.32
N ASN A 59 53.52 -57.03 17.71
CA ASN A 59 53.94 -57.13 19.10
C ASN A 59 54.66 -55.93 19.66
N LYS A 60 54.89 -54.92 18.84
CA LYS A 60 55.49 -53.67 19.31
C LYS A 60 54.40 -52.69 19.81
N GLU A 61 54.59 -52.18 21.01
CA GLU A 61 53.91 -51.00 21.55
C GLU A 61 54.33 -49.76 20.73
N ASP A 62 53.98 -49.71 19.46
CA ASP A 62 54.37 -48.62 18.63
C ASP A 62 53.30 -47.52 18.73
N ASP A 63 53.71 -46.30 19.00
CA ASP A 63 52.89 -45.08 19.04
C ASP A 63 52.12 -44.80 17.73
N MET A 64 52.30 -45.65 16.72
CA MET A 64 51.63 -45.52 15.39
C MET A 64 50.29 -46.21 15.29
N LEU A 65 49.91 -47.08 16.25
CA LEU A 65 48.59 -47.73 16.20
C LEU A 65 47.58 -46.94 17.04
N GLU A 66 46.55 -46.42 16.42
CA GLU A 66 45.46 -45.74 17.16
C GLU A 66 44.92 -46.66 18.26
N THR A 67 44.84 -46.18 19.49
CA THR A 67 44.47 -46.96 20.71
C THR A 67 43.07 -47.55 20.60
N ASP A 68 42.23 -47.07 19.72
CA ASP A 68 40.80 -47.45 19.60
C ASP A 68 40.53 -48.41 18.44
N ILE A 69 41.56 -48.84 17.69
CA ILE A 69 41.45 -49.84 16.61
C ILE A 69 42.29 -51.05 16.98
N ALA A 70 41.69 -52.22 16.93
CA ALA A 70 42.36 -53.48 17.13
C ALA A 70 42.52 -54.25 15.83
N TYR A 71 43.52 -55.07 15.73
CA TYR A 71 43.85 -55.85 14.55
C TYR A 71 43.89 -57.31 14.85
N ILE A 72 43.40 -58.16 13.94
CA ILE A 72 43.48 -59.63 13.96
C ILE A 72 44.15 -60.03 12.64
N TYR A 73 45.27 -60.71 12.72
CA TYR A 73 45.98 -61.28 11.59
C TYR A 73 45.80 -62.80 11.54
N ILE A 74 45.34 -63.31 10.43
CA ILE A 74 45.09 -64.74 10.20
C ILE A 74 45.93 -65.22 9.07
N ARG A 75 46.87 -66.19 9.35
CA ARG A 75 47.71 -66.83 8.36
C ARG A 75 47.94 -68.29 8.69
N ASN A 76 47.78 -69.23 7.73
CA ASN A 76 48.03 -70.66 7.90
C ASN A 76 47.49 -71.25 9.18
N ASN A 77 46.24 -70.91 9.55
CA ASN A 77 45.53 -71.35 10.77
C ASN A 77 46.09 -70.75 12.08
N SER A 78 47.08 -69.87 12.01
CA SER A 78 47.54 -69.08 13.17
C SER A 78 46.76 -67.75 13.21
N ILE A 79 46.36 -67.37 14.46
CA ILE A 79 45.66 -66.11 14.70
C ILE A 79 46.54 -65.27 15.63
N LEU A 80 46.95 -64.10 15.17
CA LEU A 80 47.66 -63.12 15.97
C LEU A 80 46.75 -61.92 16.21
N THR A 81 46.81 -61.31 17.38
CA THR A 81 46.00 -60.13 17.72
C THR A 81 46.88 -59.01 18.22
N SER A 82 46.46 -57.78 17.95
CA SER A 82 47.13 -56.59 18.47
C SER A 82 47.06 -56.53 20.00
N TYR A 83 48.01 -55.89 20.64
CA TYR A 83 48.09 -55.83 22.13
C TYR A 83 46.83 -55.17 22.76
N ASN A 84 46.18 -54.29 22.04
CA ASN A 84 45.01 -53.55 22.49
C ASN A 84 43.66 -54.26 22.23
N ILE A 85 43.68 -55.53 21.75
CA ILE A 85 42.46 -56.27 21.38
C ILE A 85 41.46 -56.33 22.56
N ASN A 86 41.91 -56.59 23.77
CA ASN A 86 41.09 -56.68 24.96
C ASN A 86 40.57 -55.33 25.45
N LYS A 87 41.17 -54.22 24.98
CA LYS A 87 40.66 -52.89 25.22
C LYS A 87 39.50 -52.53 24.29
N VAL A 88 39.55 -53.00 23.05
CA VAL A 88 38.51 -52.77 22.03
C VAL A 88 37.40 -53.79 22.20
N ILE A 89 37.69 -55.07 22.43
CA ILE A 89 36.73 -56.15 22.67
C ILE A 89 36.98 -56.74 24.03
N SER A 90 36.08 -56.49 24.96
CA SER A 90 36.13 -57.15 26.27
C SER A 90 35.97 -58.66 26.09
N ASP A 91 36.85 -59.45 26.72
CA ASP A 91 36.83 -60.92 26.66
C ASP A 91 36.90 -61.47 25.20
N TYR A 92 37.92 -61.03 24.44
CA TYR A 92 38.15 -61.51 23.08
C TYR A 92 38.23 -63.03 23.02
N ASN A 93 37.39 -63.62 22.15
CA ASN A 93 37.42 -65.06 21.82
C ASN A 93 37.39 -65.22 20.29
N ASN A 94 38.04 -66.24 19.76
CA ASN A 94 38.09 -66.56 18.34
C ASN A 94 36.72 -66.82 17.71
N ASP A 95 35.67 -67.04 18.51
CA ASP A 95 34.29 -67.17 18.06
C ASP A 95 33.77 -65.89 17.36
N ILE A 96 34.35 -64.75 17.59
CA ILE A 96 34.03 -63.48 17.01
C ILE A 96 34.26 -63.50 15.46
N LEU A 97 35.21 -64.30 15.02
CA LEU A 97 35.47 -64.48 13.58
C LEU A 97 34.30 -65.05 12.80
N LYS A 98 33.35 -65.73 13.45
CA LYS A 98 32.14 -66.23 12.86
C LYS A 98 31.16 -65.13 12.40
N TYR A 99 31.27 -63.90 12.95
CA TYR A 99 30.47 -62.76 12.60
C TYR A 99 31.06 -61.97 11.42
N ILE A 100 32.34 -62.19 11.07
CA ILE A 100 33.04 -61.44 10.03
C ILE A 100 32.92 -62.21 8.70
N LYS A 101 31.93 -61.85 7.93
CA LYS A 101 31.59 -62.58 6.68
C LYS A 101 31.93 -61.77 5.42
N ASN A 102 31.88 -60.46 5.50
CA ASN A 102 32.01 -59.55 4.33
C ASN A 102 33.32 -58.76 4.41
N LYS A 103 33.62 -58.00 3.39
CA LYS A 103 34.79 -57.11 3.33
C LYS A 103 34.75 -56.03 4.43
N ASN A 104 33.60 -55.50 4.72
CA ASN A 104 33.32 -54.59 5.83
C ASN A 104 31.92 -54.82 6.36
N GLY A 105 31.67 -54.44 7.58
CA GLY A 105 30.38 -54.61 8.22
C GLY A 105 30.39 -54.30 9.68
N LYS A 106 29.26 -54.55 10.31
CA LYS A 106 29.08 -54.41 11.75
C LYS A 106 28.42 -55.66 12.32
N PHE A 107 28.75 -55.99 13.55
CA PHE A 107 28.12 -57.07 14.32
C PHE A 107 27.95 -56.67 15.78
N THR A 108 27.01 -57.31 16.46
CA THR A 108 26.77 -57.09 17.89
C THR A 108 27.29 -58.28 18.67
N TYR A 109 28.13 -58.02 19.66
CA TYR A 109 28.67 -59.01 20.58
C TYR A 109 28.68 -58.41 21.98
N ASP A 110 28.19 -59.12 22.96
CA ASP A 110 28.09 -58.69 24.36
C ASP A 110 27.47 -57.28 24.53
N ASN A 111 26.32 -57.07 23.91
CA ASN A 111 25.55 -55.80 23.92
C ASN A 111 26.30 -54.56 23.33
N LYS A 112 27.47 -54.76 22.74
CA LYS A 112 28.20 -53.70 22.03
C LYS A 112 28.20 -53.93 20.52
N THR A 113 28.22 -52.88 19.74
CA THR A 113 28.33 -52.95 18.29
C THR A 113 29.78 -52.73 17.87
N TYR A 114 30.29 -53.65 17.07
CA TYR A 114 31.64 -53.60 16.53
C TYR A 114 31.61 -53.40 15.04
N TYR A 115 32.47 -52.55 14.56
CA TYR A 115 32.65 -52.28 13.13
C TYR A 115 33.99 -52.88 12.70
N TYR A 116 34.00 -53.54 11.53
CA TYR A 116 35.20 -54.22 11.04
C TYR A 116 35.45 -53.93 9.57
N TYR A 117 36.70 -53.98 9.16
CA TYR A 117 37.16 -53.98 7.80
C TYR A 117 38.12 -55.16 7.63
N ASN A 118 37.86 -56.04 6.61
CA ASN A 118 38.62 -57.23 6.29
C ASN A 118 39.40 -57.00 5.01
N ASN A 119 40.71 -57.19 5.03
CA ASN A 119 41.58 -57.01 3.87
C ASN A 119 42.54 -58.18 3.75
N TYR A 120 42.84 -58.56 2.51
CA TYR A 120 43.82 -59.57 2.15
C TYR A 120 45.17 -58.94 1.99
N THR A 121 46.20 -59.53 2.60
CA THR A 121 47.59 -59.06 2.45
C THR A 121 48.30 -59.78 1.31
N ILE A 122 49.48 -59.22 0.87
CA ILE A 122 50.28 -59.74 -0.21
C ILE A 122 50.87 -61.15 0.08
N ASN A 123 50.92 -61.57 1.34
CA ASN A 123 51.48 -62.89 1.80
C ASN A 123 50.41 -63.95 2.13
N ASP A 124 49.25 -63.96 1.45
CA ASP A 124 48.15 -64.90 1.64
C ASP A 124 47.56 -64.88 3.10
N GLY A 125 47.81 -63.85 3.86
CA GLY A 125 47.16 -63.62 5.14
C GLY A 125 45.96 -62.69 5.05
N THR A 126 45.12 -62.71 6.04
CA THR A 126 43.96 -61.78 6.17
C THR A 126 44.18 -60.91 7.41
N ILE A 127 44.10 -59.60 7.23
CA ILE A 127 44.09 -58.64 8.37
C ILE A 127 42.67 -58.10 8.52
N ILE A 128 42.17 -58.18 9.75
CA ILE A 128 40.86 -57.61 10.14
C ILE A 128 41.13 -56.49 11.11
N SER A 129 40.76 -55.27 10.72
CA SER A 129 40.73 -54.12 11.64
C SER A 129 39.31 -53.99 12.22
N LEU A 130 39.22 -53.70 13.49
CA LEU A 130 37.93 -53.58 14.18
C LEU A 130 37.98 -52.51 15.28
N THR A 131 36.85 -51.87 15.51
CA THR A 131 36.65 -50.89 16.57
C THR A 131 35.27 -51.12 17.17
N ASN A 132 35.07 -50.62 18.38
CA ASN A 132 33.77 -50.72 19.08
C ASN A 132 32.94 -49.42 18.89
N ASP A 133 31.71 -49.45 19.34
CA ASP A 133 30.78 -48.30 19.30
C ASP A 133 31.15 -47.18 20.31
N ASP A 134 32.03 -47.40 21.27
CA ASP A 134 32.50 -46.36 22.19
C ASP A 134 33.19 -45.22 21.42
N TYR A 135 34.02 -45.57 20.41
CA TYR A 135 34.63 -44.60 19.49
C TYR A 135 33.60 -43.74 18.76
N ILE A 136 32.54 -44.38 18.25
CA ILE A 136 31.46 -43.70 17.52
C ILE A 136 30.66 -42.82 18.47
N ASN A 137 30.36 -43.33 19.65
CA ASN A 137 29.61 -42.60 20.68
C ASN A 137 30.41 -41.37 21.16
N GLY A 138 31.73 -41.46 21.26
CA GLY A 138 32.62 -40.33 21.56
C GLY A 138 32.51 -39.25 20.48
N MET A 139 32.79 -39.61 19.23
CA MET A 139 32.66 -38.68 18.09
C MET A 139 31.25 -38.06 17.96
N ARG A 140 30.20 -38.87 18.10
CA ARG A 140 28.81 -38.43 18.07
C ARG A 140 28.52 -37.41 19.18
N LYS A 141 29.02 -37.62 20.38
CA LYS A 141 28.84 -36.73 21.54
C LYS A 141 29.50 -35.37 21.27
N ASP A 142 30.75 -35.38 20.78
CA ASP A 142 31.50 -34.13 20.51
C ASP A 142 30.87 -33.29 19.39
N ILE A 143 30.39 -33.96 18.35
CA ILE A 143 29.74 -33.28 17.26
C ILE A 143 28.36 -32.75 17.66
N LEU A 144 27.57 -33.54 18.41
CA LEU A 144 26.29 -33.07 18.96
C LEU A 144 26.49 -31.84 19.86
N HIS A 145 27.54 -31.86 20.70
CA HIS A 145 27.87 -30.73 21.58
C HIS A 145 28.22 -29.49 20.76
N THR A 146 29.03 -29.64 19.71
CA THR A 146 29.41 -28.54 18.80
C THR A 146 28.19 -27.99 18.07
N ILE A 147 27.33 -28.86 17.54
CA ILE A 147 26.07 -28.46 16.90
C ILE A 147 25.18 -27.67 17.87
N LEU A 148 25.00 -28.13 19.09
CA LEU A 148 24.19 -27.46 20.12
C LEU A 148 24.72 -26.06 20.45
N ILE A 149 26.05 -25.88 20.55
CA ILE A 149 26.66 -24.58 20.79
C ILE A 149 26.41 -23.62 19.61
N ILE A 150 26.71 -24.06 18.40
CA ILE A 150 26.55 -23.21 17.19
C ILE A 150 25.09 -22.82 17.02
N THR A 151 24.18 -23.79 17.13
CA THR A 151 22.75 -23.54 17.01
C THR A 151 22.25 -22.63 18.15
N GLY A 152 22.73 -22.74 19.38
CA GLY A 152 22.40 -21.85 20.48
C GLY A 152 22.84 -20.41 20.26
N ILE A 153 24.04 -20.20 19.74
CA ILE A 153 24.55 -18.88 19.40
C ILE A 153 23.73 -18.25 18.27
N THR A 154 23.46 -19.00 17.20
CA THR A 154 22.67 -18.49 16.07
C THR A 154 21.23 -18.16 16.49
N PHE A 155 20.60 -18.95 17.33
CA PHE A 155 19.28 -18.67 17.89
C PHE A 155 19.24 -17.34 18.66
N THR A 156 20.21 -17.13 19.55
CA THR A 156 20.27 -15.90 20.36
C THR A 156 20.49 -14.67 19.48
N LEU A 157 21.37 -14.74 18.49
CA LEU A 157 21.61 -13.64 17.54
C LEU A 157 20.38 -13.31 16.71
N CYS A 158 19.74 -14.32 16.12
CA CYS A 158 18.50 -14.14 15.37
C CYS A 158 17.39 -13.52 16.22
N SER A 159 17.23 -13.99 17.45
CA SER A 159 16.23 -13.46 18.39
C SER A 159 16.47 -11.98 18.71
N LEU A 160 17.72 -11.58 18.95
CA LEU A 160 18.09 -10.17 19.20
C LEU A 160 17.76 -9.28 18.00
N ILE A 161 18.13 -9.70 16.79
CA ILE A 161 17.86 -8.96 15.56
C ILE A 161 16.34 -8.78 15.38
N LEU A 162 15.56 -9.84 15.57
CA LEU A 162 14.10 -9.80 15.47
C LEU A 162 13.44 -8.86 16.49
N ILE A 163 13.94 -8.84 17.73
CA ILE A 163 13.42 -7.94 18.77
C ILE A 163 13.67 -6.48 18.38
N VAL A 164 14.88 -6.12 17.95
CA VAL A 164 15.22 -4.76 17.53
C VAL A 164 14.38 -4.33 16.33
N TRP A 165 14.28 -5.19 15.31
CA TRP A 165 13.48 -4.91 14.11
C TRP A 165 12.00 -4.74 14.41
N SER A 166 11.42 -5.62 15.22
CA SER A 166 10.02 -5.57 15.65
C SER A 166 9.69 -4.29 16.42
N ASN A 167 10.55 -3.88 17.36
CA ASN A 167 10.37 -2.65 18.12
C ASN A 167 10.38 -1.42 17.20
N ASN A 168 11.31 -1.36 16.24
CA ASN A 168 11.38 -0.26 15.28
C ASN A 168 10.10 -0.17 14.42
N LEU A 169 9.64 -1.31 13.89
CA LEU A 169 8.43 -1.38 13.07
C LEU A 169 7.20 -0.91 13.84
N VAL A 170 6.99 -1.42 15.05
CA VAL A 170 5.84 -1.05 15.88
C VAL A 170 5.89 0.41 16.30
N ASN A 171 7.06 0.95 16.63
CA ASN A 171 7.21 2.38 16.94
C ASN A 171 6.81 3.26 15.77
N ASN A 172 7.20 2.90 14.54
CA ASN A 172 6.79 3.64 13.34
C ASN A 172 5.27 3.60 13.13
N ILE A 173 4.63 2.44 13.33
CA ILE A 173 3.16 2.30 13.27
C ILE A 173 2.47 3.17 14.35
N ILE A 174 2.99 3.21 15.57
CA ILE A 174 2.45 4.05 16.64
C ILE A 174 2.60 5.54 16.29
N LEU A 175 3.71 5.95 15.68
CA LEU A 175 3.93 7.32 15.23
C LEU A 175 2.95 7.70 14.10
N LEU A 176 2.71 6.80 13.13
CA LEU A 176 1.71 7.00 12.09
C LEU A 176 0.30 7.13 12.67
N LYS A 177 -0.07 6.27 13.62
CA LYS A 177 -1.34 6.38 14.36
C LYS A 177 -1.48 7.74 15.02
N LYS A 178 -0.49 8.18 15.79
CA LYS A 178 -0.51 9.51 16.44
C LYS A 178 -0.62 10.65 15.43
N LYS A 179 -0.02 10.51 14.25
CA LYS A 179 -0.11 11.49 13.17
C LYS A 179 -1.53 11.58 12.62
N ILE A 180 -2.20 10.44 12.42
CA ILE A 180 -3.61 10.37 12.00
C ILE A 180 -4.53 10.95 13.07
N ASP A 181 -4.35 10.55 14.33
CA ASP A 181 -5.17 11.03 15.45
C ASP A 181 -5.08 12.57 15.61
N ASN A 182 -3.98 13.18 15.17
CA ASN A 182 -3.74 14.63 15.23
C ASN A 182 -3.73 15.29 13.84
N ILE A 183 -4.38 14.72 12.85
CA ILE A 183 -4.33 15.21 11.46
C ILE A 183 -4.83 16.65 11.31
N ASN A 184 -5.80 17.06 12.12
CA ASN A 184 -6.37 18.41 12.14
C ASN A 184 -5.57 19.39 13.02
N ASN A 185 -4.51 18.95 13.69
CA ASN A 185 -3.70 19.81 14.55
C ASN A 185 -2.44 20.26 13.81
N ASP A 186 -2.41 21.51 13.36
CA ASP A 186 -1.27 22.07 12.60
C ASP A 186 0.02 22.19 13.43
N LYS A 187 -0.08 22.25 14.75
CA LYS A 187 1.07 22.34 15.66
C LYS A 187 1.74 20.98 15.87
N TYR A 188 1.06 19.89 15.52
CA TYR A 188 1.59 18.54 15.71
C TYR A 188 2.42 18.10 14.51
N LYS A 189 3.75 18.15 14.67
CA LYS A 189 4.71 17.67 13.66
C LYS A 189 5.38 16.40 14.17
N VAL A 190 5.19 15.29 13.50
CA VAL A 190 5.91 14.03 13.75
C VAL A 190 6.89 13.82 12.61
N ASN A 191 8.19 13.82 12.95
CA ASN A 191 9.21 13.37 12.00
C ASN A 191 9.33 11.86 12.12
N ILE A 192 8.89 11.14 11.09
CA ILE A 192 9.19 9.72 10.91
C ILE A 192 10.53 9.67 10.16
N ASN A 193 11.49 8.93 10.69
CA ASN A 193 12.83 8.87 10.13
C ASN A 193 12.78 8.10 8.80
N HIS A 194 12.91 8.81 7.68
CA HIS A 194 12.78 8.28 6.31
C HIS A 194 14.10 7.71 5.77
N ASN A 195 14.78 6.86 6.53
CA ASN A 195 16.04 6.29 6.06
C ASN A 195 15.88 5.20 4.97
N PHE A 196 14.67 4.73 4.72
CA PHE A 196 14.38 3.71 3.71
C PHE A 196 13.09 4.09 2.95
N LYS A 197 13.09 3.86 1.63
CA LYS A 197 11.88 3.93 0.79
C LYS A 197 11.14 2.59 0.92
N ASP A 198 10.45 2.39 2.02
CA ASP A 198 9.63 1.22 2.29
C ASP A 198 8.12 1.56 2.25
N GLU A 199 7.27 0.57 2.47
CA GLU A 199 5.83 0.71 2.48
C GLU A 199 5.34 1.66 3.59
N ILE A 200 6.06 1.75 4.71
CA ILE A 200 5.77 2.67 5.83
C ILE A 200 5.99 4.12 5.39
N SER A 201 7.04 4.37 4.62
CA SER A 201 7.34 5.68 4.03
C SER A 201 6.24 6.11 3.06
N SER A 202 5.84 5.21 2.16
CA SER A 202 4.74 5.45 1.20
C SER A 202 3.41 5.73 1.90
N LEU A 203 3.13 5.02 3.00
CA LEU A 203 1.94 5.26 3.82
C LEU A 203 1.99 6.63 4.51
N ASN A 204 3.17 7.02 5.02
CA ASN A 204 3.37 8.34 5.60
C ASN A 204 3.09 9.47 4.59
N ASP A 205 3.61 9.35 3.36
CA ASP A 205 3.39 10.33 2.29
C ASP A 205 1.90 10.42 1.90
N SER A 206 1.20 9.27 1.91
CA SER A 206 -0.24 9.21 1.66
C SER A 206 -1.04 9.95 2.75
N ILE A 207 -0.63 9.83 4.01
CA ILE A 207 -1.23 10.57 5.14
C ILE A 207 -0.96 12.07 5.01
N ASP A 208 0.24 12.49 4.60
CA ASP A 208 0.57 13.90 4.37
C ASP A 208 -0.27 14.50 3.24
N ASN A 209 -0.42 13.78 2.13
CA ASN A 209 -1.28 14.19 1.02
C ASN A 209 -2.75 14.29 1.46
N MET A 210 -3.23 13.35 2.27
CA MET A 210 -4.58 13.40 2.84
C MET A 210 -4.77 14.63 3.75
N LYS A 211 -3.78 14.96 4.59
CA LYS A 211 -3.80 16.17 5.43
C LYS A 211 -3.93 17.44 4.58
N ILE A 212 -3.10 17.55 3.55
CA ILE A 212 -3.14 18.70 2.62
C ILE A 212 -4.51 18.80 1.93
N TYR A 213 -5.07 17.67 1.51
CA TYR A 213 -6.39 17.63 0.88
C TYR A 213 -7.49 18.08 1.86
N LEU A 214 -7.48 17.59 3.10
CA LEU A 214 -8.45 17.98 4.13
C LEU A 214 -8.37 19.47 4.44
N GLN A 215 -7.17 20.03 4.61
CA GLN A 215 -6.96 21.46 4.86
C GLN A 215 -7.46 22.32 3.69
N LYS A 216 -7.15 21.92 2.45
CA LYS A 216 -7.68 22.63 1.26
C LYS A 216 -9.20 22.60 1.22
N ASN A 217 -9.81 21.47 1.55
CA ASN A 217 -11.27 21.32 1.55
C ASN A 217 -11.92 22.16 2.66
N GLU A 218 -11.32 22.19 3.85
CA GLU A 218 -11.80 23.01 4.97
C GLU A 218 -11.67 24.52 4.67
N ASN A 219 -10.54 24.95 4.13
CA ASN A 219 -10.33 26.34 3.71
C ASN A 219 -11.34 26.76 2.62
N TYR A 220 -11.55 25.90 1.63
CA TYR A 220 -12.56 26.13 0.60
C TYR A 220 -13.96 26.26 1.20
N LYS A 221 -14.33 25.38 2.13
CA LYS A 221 -15.62 25.40 2.84
C LYS A 221 -15.80 26.70 3.65
N ASN A 222 -14.75 27.13 4.37
CA ASN A 222 -14.78 28.35 5.17
C ASN A 222 -14.90 29.59 4.28
N GLN A 223 -14.15 29.67 3.17
CA GLN A 223 -14.28 30.75 2.20
C GLN A 223 -15.70 30.80 1.59
N THR A 224 -16.25 29.64 1.29
CA THR A 224 -17.62 29.52 0.78
C THR A 224 -18.63 30.10 1.79
N TYR A 225 -18.53 29.73 3.06
CA TYR A 225 -19.44 30.25 4.10
C TYR A 225 -19.29 31.77 4.31
N GLN A 226 -18.07 32.28 4.30
CA GLN A 226 -17.83 33.73 4.40
C GLN A 226 -18.44 34.48 3.22
N SER A 227 -18.30 33.96 2.01
CA SER A 227 -18.86 34.57 0.81
C SER A 227 -20.39 34.54 0.80
N ILE A 228 -21.01 33.40 1.22
CA ILE A 228 -22.47 33.29 1.40
C ILE A 228 -22.98 34.35 2.39
N SER A 229 -22.29 34.47 3.54
CA SER A 229 -22.68 35.42 4.58
C SER A 229 -22.64 36.87 4.09
N HIS A 230 -21.58 37.23 3.34
CA HIS A 230 -21.45 38.54 2.73
C HIS A 230 -22.55 38.81 1.70
N ASP A 231 -22.83 37.82 0.86
CA ASP A 231 -23.82 37.91 -0.21
C ASP A 231 -25.26 38.05 0.30
N PHE A 232 -25.58 37.50 1.46
CA PHE A 232 -26.87 37.70 2.11
C PHE A 232 -26.93 39.00 2.89
N LYS A 233 -25.82 39.42 3.54
CA LYS A 233 -25.78 40.68 4.31
C LYS A 233 -26.11 41.88 3.45
N THR A 234 -25.58 41.97 2.20
CA THR A 234 -25.78 43.13 1.34
C THR A 234 -27.25 43.42 1.04
N PRO A 235 -28.05 42.51 0.47
CA PRO A 235 -29.46 42.78 0.21
C PRO A 235 -30.27 43.02 1.49
N ILE A 236 -29.96 42.33 2.59
CA ILE A 236 -30.61 42.55 3.88
C ILE A 236 -30.34 43.94 4.39
N THR A 237 -29.11 44.45 4.25
CA THR A 237 -28.76 45.84 4.67
C THR A 237 -29.52 46.85 3.81
N VAL A 238 -29.62 46.62 2.47
CA VAL A 238 -30.41 47.52 1.60
C VAL A 238 -31.89 47.54 2.00
N ILE A 239 -32.50 46.34 2.26
CA ILE A 239 -33.88 46.25 2.71
C ILE A 239 -34.04 47.07 4.02
N LYS A 240 -33.16 46.88 4.98
CA LYS A 240 -33.23 47.60 6.25
C LYS A 240 -33.11 49.12 6.08
N SER A 241 -32.16 49.57 5.22
CA SER A 241 -31.95 51.00 4.97
C SER A 241 -33.17 51.65 4.31
N TYR A 242 -33.85 50.94 3.41
CA TYR A 242 -35.08 51.48 2.78
C TYR A 242 -36.29 51.50 3.70
N ILE A 243 -36.37 50.55 4.63
CA ILE A 243 -37.39 50.59 5.71
C ILE A 243 -37.13 51.82 6.60
N GLU A 244 -35.92 52.00 7.10
CA GLU A 244 -35.52 53.15 7.95
C GLU A 244 -35.75 54.48 7.25
N ALA A 245 -35.34 54.61 5.92
CA ALA A 245 -35.59 55.81 5.14
C ALA A 245 -37.07 56.15 4.93
N THR A 246 -37.91 55.11 4.89
CA THR A 246 -39.39 55.30 4.79
C THR A 246 -39.97 55.76 6.11
N GLU A 247 -39.52 55.16 7.25
CA GLU A 247 -39.95 55.54 8.57
C GLU A 247 -39.57 57.00 8.91
N ASP A 248 -38.36 57.44 8.45
CA ASP A 248 -37.87 58.81 8.60
C ASP A 248 -38.45 59.81 7.60
N GLY A 249 -39.35 59.39 6.68
CA GLY A 249 -40.00 60.21 5.68
C GLY A 249 -39.06 60.71 4.56
N ILE A 250 -37.87 60.05 4.40
CA ILE A 250 -36.84 60.41 3.40
C ILE A 250 -37.21 59.81 2.03
N GLU A 251 -37.78 58.58 2.01
CA GLU A 251 -38.20 57.90 0.82
C GLU A 251 -39.71 57.60 0.79
N THR A 252 -40.28 57.45 -0.41
CA THR A 252 -41.71 57.13 -0.56
C THR A 252 -41.96 55.64 -0.32
N ASN A 253 -43.11 55.31 0.24
CA ASN A 253 -43.55 53.92 0.44
C ASN A 253 -43.48 53.10 -0.84
N GLU A 254 -43.90 53.68 -2.00
CA GLU A 254 -43.94 53.00 -3.29
C GLU A 254 -42.56 52.59 -3.78
N LYS A 255 -41.55 53.51 -3.73
CA LYS A 255 -40.18 53.25 -4.14
C LYS A 255 -39.47 52.24 -3.18
N SER A 256 -39.72 52.38 -1.89
CA SER A 256 -39.17 51.46 -0.88
C SER A 256 -39.70 50.03 -1.09
N LEU A 257 -41.01 49.88 -1.34
CA LEU A 257 -41.60 48.59 -1.64
C LEU A 257 -41.02 47.95 -2.92
N GLU A 258 -40.80 48.75 -3.98
CA GLU A 258 -40.18 48.28 -5.22
C GLU A 258 -38.77 47.75 -4.98
N VAL A 259 -37.91 48.51 -4.26
CA VAL A 259 -36.52 48.10 -3.97
C VAL A 259 -36.48 46.88 -3.02
N ILE A 260 -37.32 46.89 -2.00
CA ILE A 260 -37.44 45.75 -1.08
C ILE A 260 -37.81 44.45 -1.81
N LYS A 261 -38.82 44.54 -2.71
CA LYS A 261 -39.25 43.42 -3.54
C LYS A 261 -38.15 42.91 -4.46
N GLU A 262 -37.39 43.83 -5.06
CA GLU A 262 -36.23 43.47 -5.87
C GLU A 262 -35.13 42.73 -5.04
N GLN A 263 -34.83 43.20 -3.83
CA GLN A 263 -33.85 42.57 -2.97
C GLN A 263 -34.29 41.19 -2.45
N ILE A 264 -35.58 41.04 -2.14
CA ILE A 264 -36.18 39.74 -1.75
C ILE A 264 -36.05 38.74 -2.90
N ASN A 265 -36.38 39.11 -4.14
CA ASN A 265 -36.21 38.26 -5.30
C ASN A 265 -34.74 37.85 -5.55
N LYS A 266 -33.82 38.79 -5.30
CA LYS A 266 -32.36 38.45 -5.34
C LYS A 266 -31.96 37.44 -4.31
N LEU A 267 -32.46 37.54 -3.06
CA LEU A 267 -32.22 36.59 -1.99
C LEU A 267 -32.82 35.21 -2.33
N GLU A 268 -34.05 35.16 -2.81
CA GLU A 268 -34.74 33.94 -3.21
C GLU A 268 -33.93 33.18 -4.28
N ASN A 269 -33.49 33.88 -5.32
CA ASN A 269 -32.67 33.29 -6.39
C ASN A 269 -31.31 32.75 -5.84
N LYS A 270 -30.69 33.43 -4.86
CA LYS A 270 -29.47 32.95 -4.22
C LYS A 270 -29.71 31.68 -3.38
N VAL A 271 -30.82 31.61 -2.63
CA VAL A 271 -31.22 30.42 -1.88
C VAL A 271 -31.46 29.24 -2.81
N HIS A 272 -32.23 29.45 -3.91
CA HIS A 272 -32.45 28.40 -4.90
C HIS A 272 -31.15 27.87 -5.53
N SER A 273 -30.23 28.77 -5.88
CA SER A 273 -28.91 28.38 -6.42
C SER A 273 -28.10 27.54 -5.42
N LEU A 274 -28.12 27.92 -4.14
CA LEU A 274 -27.44 27.18 -3.08
C LEU A 274 -28.03 25.78 -2.87
N LEU A 275 -29.36 25.70 -2.81
CA LEU A 275 -30.08 24.42 -2.68
C LEU A 275 -29.81 23.50 -3.88
N TYR A 276 -29.77 24.08 -5.11
CA TYR A 276 -29.46 23.32 -6.32
C TYR A 276 -28.03 22.78 -6.30
N LEU A 277 -27.04 23.59 -5.92
CA LEU A 277 -25.66 23.12 -5.74
C LEU A 277 -25.54 21.99 -4.72
N ASN A 278 -26.24 22.09 -3.60
CA ASN A 278 -26.28 21.02 -2.61
C ASN A 278 -26.92 19.75 -3.20
N LYS A 279 -28.03 19.88 -3.94
CA LYS A 279 -28.67 18.75 -4.61
C LYS A 279 -27.70 18.05 -5.58
N LEU A 280 -26.92 18.80 -6.36
CA LEU A 280 -25.92 18.26 -7.28
C LEU A 280 -24.82 17.45 -6.55
N ASN A 281 -24.45 17.83 -5.32
CA ASN A 281 -23.49 17.07 -4.50
C ASN A 281 -24.01 15.69 -4.12
N TYR A 282 -25.33 15.55 -3.86
CA TYR A 282 -25.97 14.26 -3.50
C TYR A 282 -26.27 13.38 -4.73
N ILE A 283 -26.49 13.98 -5.91
CA ILE A 283 -26.79 13.23 -7.14
C ILE A 283 -25.56 12.47 -7.67
N LYS A 284 -24.35 12.85 -7.29
CA LYS A 284 -23.10 12.19 -7.72
C LYS A 284 -23.09 10.67 -7.48
N ASP A 285 -23.87 10.20 -6.50
CA ASP A 285 -23.96 8.78 -6.12
C ASP A 285 -25.10 8.01 -6.81
N LYS A 286 -25.98 8.67 -7.59
CA LYS A 286 -27.12 8.03 -8.27
C LYS A 286 -26.99 8.11 -9.78
N ASN A 287 -26.77 6.96 -10.42
CA ASN A 287 -26.65 6.81 -11.88
C ASN A 287 -27.93 7.10 -12.69
N GLU A 288 -29.06 7.42 -12.06
CA GLU A 288 -30.37 7.52 -12.71
C GLU A 288 -30.45 8.65 -13.75
N ASN A 289 -29.72 9.74 -13.56
CA ASN A 289 -29.78 10.92 -14.45
C ASN A 289 -28.86 10.85 -15.68
N LYS A 290 -27.94 9.87 -15.74
CA LYS A 290 -26.97 9.77 -16.83
C LYS A 290 -27.52 9.14 -18.12
N ASN A 291 -28.62 8.39 -18.03
CA ASN A 291 -29.15 7.62 -19.16
C ASN A 291 -30.24 8.34 -19.95
N SER A 292 -30.78 9.45 -19.45
CA SER A 292 -31.75 10.24 -20.19
C SER A 292 -31.08 11.00 -21.33
N LYS A 293 -31.78 11.13 -22.44
CA LYS A 293 -31.34 11.90 -23.61
C LYS A 293 -32.32 13.06 -23.79
N THR A 294 -31.79 14.26 -23.99
CA THR A 294 -32.56 15.50 -24.11
C THR A 294 -32.27 16.19 -25.45
N ASP A 295 -33.31 16.67 -26.07
CA ASP A 295 -33.22 17.66 -27.17
C ASP A 295 -32.94 19.04 -26.56
N VAL A 296 -31.68 19.47 -26.64
CA VAL A 296 -31.26 20.76 -26.09
C VAL A 296 -31.70 21.92 -26.99
N ALA A 297 -32.02 21.65 -28.26
CA ALA A 297 -32.47 22.69 -29.19
C ALA A 297 -33.75 23.37 -28.74
N GLY A 298 -34.78 22.57 -28.34
CA GLY A 298 -36.04 23.10 -27.82
C GLY A 298 -35.86 23.96 -26.58
N ILE A 299 -34.95 23.54 -25.69
CA ILE A 299 -34.63 24.27 -24.45
C ILE A 299 -33.96 25.62 -24.80
N VAL A 300 -33.00 25.63 -25.73
CA VAL A 300 -32.35 26.86 -26.16
C VAL A 300 -33.34 27.86 -26.75
N TYR A 301 -34.27 27.42 -27.60
CA TYR A 301 -35.29 28.30 -28.17
C TYR A 301 -36.23 28.86 -27.09
N SER A 302 -36.72 28.03 -26.18
CA SER A 302 -37.54 28.48 -25.06
C SER A 302 -36.84 29.50 -24.17
N SER A 303 -35.54 29.25 -23.86
CA SER A 303 -34.73 30.19 -23.05
C SER A 303 -34.52 31.50 -23.80
N ILE A 304 -34.25 31.48 -25.13
CA ILE A 304 -34.06 32.70 -25.93
C ILE A 304 -35.35 33.55 -25.91
N ASP A 305 -36.51 32.95 -26.09
CA ASP A 305 -37.77 33.68 -26.07
C ASP A 305 -37.99 34.37 -24.71
N LYS A 306 -37.71 33.72 -23.62
CA LYS A 306 -37.72 34.25 -22.26
C LYS A 306 -36.76 35.44 -22.07
N PHE A 307 -35.52 35.34 -22.57
CA PHE A 307 -34.50 36.38 -22.42
C PHE A 307 -34.67 37.58 -23.39
N LYS A 308 -35.27 37.38 -24.58
CA LYS A 308 -35.61 38.45 -25.48
C LYS A 308 -36.63 39.44 -24.88
N LEU A 309 -37.49 38.97 -24.00
CA LEU A 309 -38.42 39.86 -23.28
C LEU A 309 -37.69 40.78 -22.28
N ILE A 310 -36.57 40.32 -21.74
CA ILE A 310 -35.78 41.07 -20.75
C ILE A 310 -34.83 42.08 -21.43
N ARG A 311 -34.17 41.65 -22.51
CA ARG A 311 -33.20 42.47 -23.30
C ARG A 311 -33.53 42.38 -24.79
N PRO A 312 -34.55 43.13 -25.27
CA PRO A 312 -34.94 43.13 -26.67
C PRO A 312 -33.90 43.75 -27.61
N ASP A 313 -32.92 44.46 -27.06
CA ASP A 313 -31.80 45.07 -27.74
C ASP A 313 -30.72 44.07 -28.19
N ILE A 314 -30.71 42.86 -27.65
CA ILE A 314 -29.74 41.81 -27.96
C ILE A 314 -30.19 41.00 -29.18
N ASN A 315 -29.29 40.89 -30.19
CA ASN A 315 -29.49 40.04 -31.33
C ASN A 315 -29.03 38.59 -31.05
N PHE A 316 -29.96 37.63 -31.10
CA PHE A 316 -29.66 36.20 -30.96
C PHE A 316 -29.49 35.56 -32.33
N ILE A 317 -28.30 35.02 -32.61
CA ILE A 317 -27.99 34.24 -33.80
C ILE A 317 -27.90 32.75 -33.39
N VAL A 318 -28.72 31.92 -34.02
CA VAL A 318 -28.88 30.51 -33.66
C VAL A 318 -28.59 29.65 -34.88
N ASP A 319 -27.67 28.68 -34.72
CA ASP A 319 -27.30 27.71 -35.75
C ASP A 319 -27.24 26.31 -35.10
N ILE A 320 -28.38 25.63 -35.13
CA ILE A 320 -28.60 24.38 -34.36
C ILE A 320 -28.90 23.23 -35.31
N ASP A 321 -28.15 22.16 -35.20
CA ASP A 321 -28.48 20.86 -35.77
C ASP A 321 -29.45 20.12 -34.78
N ASN A 322 -30.74 20.10 -35.17
CA ASN A 322 -31.82 19.52 -34.38
C ASN A 322 -31.70 17.98 -34.21
N THR A 323 -30.74 17.33 -34.87
CA THR A 323 -30.49 15.90 -34.68
C THR A 323 -29.57 15.63 -33.48
N CYS A 324 -28.99 16.67 -32.91
CA CYS A 324 -28.08 16.53 -31.79
C CYS A 324 -28.83 16.32 -30.45
N VAL A 325 -28.73 15.14 -29.89
CA VAL A 325 -29.22 14.81 -28.53
C VAL A 325 -28.05 14.69 -27.55
N PHE A 326 -28.27 15.19 -26.34
CA PHE A 326 -27.29 15.23 -25.27
C PHE A 326 -27.75 14.39 -24.07
N ARG A 327 -26.80 13.84 -23.31
CA ARG A 327 -27.11 13.14 -22.06
C ARG A 327 -27.57 14.12 -21.00
N GLY A 328 -28.52 13.71 -20.16
CA GLY A 328 -29.05 14.51 -19.06
C GLY A 328 -30.56 14.73 -19.16
N THR A 329 -31.16 15.21 -18.07
CA THR A 329 -32.58 15.57 -18.04
C THR A 329 -32.82 16.97 -18.59
N SER A 330 -34.05 17.24 -19.03
CA SER A 330 -34.46 18.58 -19.51
C SER A 330 -34.19 19.64 -18.44
N ASP A 331 -34.51 19.38 -17.18
CA ASP A 331 -34.30 20.32 -16.07
C ASP A 331 -32.84 20.69 -15.86
N MET A 332 -31.91 19.71 -16.04
CA MET A 332 -30.48 19.98 -15.92
C MET A 332 -29.98 20.86 -17.06
N TRP A 333 -30.42 20.57 -18.31
CA TRP A 333 -30.06 21.38 -19.46
C TRP A 333 -30.69 22.77 -19.42
N GLU A 334 -31.96 22.89 -18.98
CA GLU A 334 -32.60 24.20 -18.79
C GLU A 334 -31.78 25.02 -17.75
N THR A 335 -31.41 24.42 -16.64
CA THR A 335 -30.55 25.08 -15.63
C THR A 335 -29.20 25.51 -16.21
N ILE A 336 -28.55 24.67 -17.03
CA ILE A 336 -27.26 24.98 -17.66
C ILE A 336 -27.41 26.15 -18.61
N ILE A 337 -28.39 26.09 -19.53
CA ILE A 337 -28.61 27.12 -20.57
C ILE A 337 -29.05 28.44 -19.94
N ASP A 338 -30.01 28.42 -19.01
CA ASP A 338 -30.48 29.62 -18.31
C ASP A 338 -29.36 30.33 -17.54
N ASN A 339 -28.50 29.57 -16.83
CA ASN A 339 -27.35 30.18 -16.13
C ASN A 339 -26.32 30.80 -17.11
N LEU A 340 -26.03 30.15 -18.25
CA LEU A 340 -25.14 30.69 -19.24
C LEU A 340 -25.75 31.94 -19.93
N LEU A 341 -27.01 31.88 -20.31
CA LEU A 341 -27.69 33.03 -20.95
C LEU A 341 -27.85 34.21 -19.97
N ASN A 342 -28.20 33.93 -18.70
CA ASN A 342 -28.27 34.97 -17.67
C ASN A 342 -26.91 35.67 -17.46
N ASN A 343 -25.81 34.92 -17.53
CA ASN A 343 -24.47 35.52 -17.55
C ASN A 343 -24.26 36.39 -18.80
N PHE A 344 -24.61 35.90 -19.98
CA PHE A 344 -24.45 36.63 -21.22
C PHE A 344 -25.30 37.91 -21.31
N MET A 345 -26.54 37.87 -20.82
CA MET A 345 -27.42 39.03 -20.75
C MET A 345 -26.82 40.19 -19.95
N ARG A 346 -25.93 39.86 -19.01
CA ARG A 346 -25.23 40.87 -18.20
C ARG A 346 -24.06 41.52 -18.94
N TYR A 347 -23.33 40.74 -19.76
CA TYR A 347 -22.06 41.14 -20.35
C TYR A 347 -22.14 41.41 -21.85
N ALA A 348 -23.09 40.82 -22.58
CA ALA A 348 -23.25 41.04 -23.99
C ALA A 348 -23.62 42.51 -24.30
N LYS A 349 -23.02 43.06 -25.34
CA LYS A 349 -23.27 44.43 -25.83
C LYS A 349 -24.41 44.48 -26.84
N LYS A 350 -24.37 43.61 -27.85
CA LYS A 350 -25.35 43.59 -28.94
C LYS A 350 -25.69 42.20 -29.47
N GLU A 351 -24.78 41.20 -29.29
CA GLU A 351 -24.92 39.94 -30.00
C GLU A 351 -24.59 38.72 -29.11
N ILE A 352 -25.46 37.70 -29.18
CA ILE A 352 -25.23 36.39 -28.61
C ILE A 352 -25.41 35.36 -29.72
N LYS A 353 -24.39 34.47 -29.92
CA LYS A 353 -24.49 33.35 -30.88
C LYS A 353 -24.51 32.02 -30.17
N ILE A 354 -25.39 31.11 -30.60
CA ILE A 354 -25.51 29.76 -30.09
C ILE A 354 -25.41 28.78 -31.25
N ILE A 355 -24.39 27.95 -31.22
CA ILE A 355 -24.10 26.96 -32.26
C ILE A 355 -24.10 25.58 -31.63
N ILE A 356 -24.97 24.68 -32.09
CA ILE A 356 -25.03 23.28 -31.70
C ILE A 356 -24.76 22.41 -32.92
N LYS A 357 -23.58 21.82 -33.02
CA LYS A 357 -23.19 20.94 -34.13
C LYS A 357 -22.22 19.86 -33.65
N ASN A 358 -22.30 18.67 -34.20
CA ASN A 358 -21.38 17.57 -33.92
C ASN A 358 -21.24 17.27 -32.40
N LYS A 359 -22.36 17.26 -31.67
CA LYS A 359 -22.40 17.07 -30.21
C LYS A 359 -21.57 18.07 -29.40
N LYS A 360 -21.35 19.25 -29.96
CA LYS A 360 -20.67 20.38 -29.36
C LYS A 360 -21.60 21.58 -29.29
N ILE A 361 -21.63 22.25 -28.14
CA ILE A 361 -22.38 23.47 -27.93
C ILE A 361 -21.36 24.61 -27.81
N THR A 362 -21.48 25.64 -28.64
CA THR A 362 -20.64 26.82 -28.55
C THR A 362 -21.56 28.02 -28.36
N LEU A 363 -21.38 28.76 -27.28
CA LEU A 363 -22.11 29.97 -26.96
C LEU A 363 -21.09 31.12 -26.99
N PHE A 364 -21.42 32.15 -27.74
CA PHE A 364 -20.59 33.36 -27.87
C PHE A 364 -21.37 34.56 -27.39
N ASN A 365 -20.69 35.50 -26.75
CA ASN A 365 -21.16 36.86 -26.51
C ASN A 365 -20.08 37.88 -26.93
N ASP A 366 -20.52 39.07 -27.37
CA ASP A 366 -19.70 40.19 -27.82
C ASP A 366 -19.24 41.11 -26.67
N GLY A 367 -19.30 40.63 -25.44
CA GLY A 367 -18.86 41.32 -24.24
C GLY A 367 -17.34 41.49 -24.15
N ASP A 368 -16.89 42.16 -23.11
CA ASP A 368 -15.48 42.36 -22.86
C ASP A 368 -14.77 41.04 -22.59
N LYS A 369 -13.47 40.98 -22.93
CA LYS A 369 -12.62 39.81 -22.70
C LYS A 369 -12.49 39.56 -21.18
N ILE A 370 -12.44 38.31 -20.81
CA ILE A 370 -12.19 37.87 -19.43
C ILE A 370 -10.69 37.95 -19.16
N ASP A 371 -10.30 38.43 -17.96
CA ASP A 371 -8.90 38.44 -17.54
C ASP A 371 -8.31 37.03 -17.61
N GLU A 372 -7.13 36.90 -18.22
CA GLU A 372 -6.47 35.60 -18.41
C GLU A 372 -6.17 34.88 -17.08
N ASN A 373 -5.92 35.66 -16.00
CA ASN A 373 -5.63 35.12 -14.68
C ASN A 373 -6.83 34.40 -14.06
N ILE A 374 -8.07 34.79 -14.44
CA ILE A 374 -9.30 34.19 -13.87
C ILE A 374 -9.99 33.22 -14.81
N LEU A 375 -9.53 33.08 -16.09
CA LEU A 375 -10.14 32.16 -17.06
C LEU A 375 -10.25 30.71 -16.54
N ASN A 376 -9.27 30.25 -15.80
CA ASN A 376 -9.24 28.89 -15.25
C ASN A 376 -10.11 28.73 -13.98
N SER A 377 -10.35 29.83 -13.27
CA SER A 377 -11.08 29.85 -11.99
C SER A 377 -12.51 30.35 -12.11
N ILE A 378 -12.93 30.83 -13.27
CA ILE A 378 -14.27 31.41 -13.51
C ILE A 378 -15.44 30.50 -13.12
N PHE A 379 -15.23 29.19 -13.12
CA PHE A 379 -16.21 28.20 -12.71
C PHE A 379 -16.13 27.86 -11.20
N THR A 380 -15.14 28.38 -10.48
CA THR A 380 -15.02 28.20 -9.06
C THR A 380 -16.10 29.04 -8.36
N PRO A 381 -16.89 28.48 -7.43
CA PRO A 381 -17.86 29.28 -6.69
C PRO A 381 -17.18 30.49 -6.05
N TYR A 382 -17.82 31.65 -6.14
CA TYR A 382 -17.37 32.94 -5.57
C TYR A 382 -16.12 33.59 -6.18
N GLU A 383 -15.61 33.10 -7.29
CA GLU A 383 -14.54 33.78 -7.99
C GLU A 383 -15.04 35.11 -8.55
N LYS A 384 -14.31 36.22 -8.27
CA LYS A 384 -14.75 37.59 -8.59
C LYS A 384 -14.18 38.08 -9.91
N GLY A 385 -15.04 38.36 -10.95
CA GLY A 385 -14.71 39.21 -12.10
C GLY A 385 -14.76 40.70 -11.76
N LEU A 386 -14.25 41.55 -12.61
CA LEU A 386 -14.06 43.00 -12.41
C LEU A 386 -15.34 43.82 -12.05
N ASN A 387 -16.52 43.32 -12.30
CA ASN A 387 -17.81 43.92 -11.93
C ASN A 387 -18.68 43.05 -11.04
N GLY A 388 -18.08 42.30 -10.26
CA GLY A 388 -18.31 41.41 -9.15
C GLY A 388 -19.66 41.21 -8.54
N MET A 389 -20.76 41.00 -9.25
CA MET A 389 -21.89 40.33 -8.68
C MET A 389 -21.80 38.84 -8.98
N PHE A 390 -21.45 38.07 -7.95
CA PHE A 390 -21.19 36.65 -8.05
C PHE A 390 -22.46 35.86 -7.88
N GLY A 391 -22.54 34.90 -8.74
CA GLY A 391 -23.53 33.91 -8.64
C GLY A 391 -22.91 32.52 -8.60
N PHE A 392 -23.59 31.60 -8.03
CA PHE A 392 -23.37 30.18 -8.20
C PHE A 392 -23.57 29.69 -9.64
N GLY A 393 -23.99 30.56 -10.56
CA GLY A 393 -24.47 30.20 -11.91
C GLY A 393 -23.42 29.40 -12.71
N LEU A 394 -22.19 29.92 -12.88
CA LEU A 394 -21.15 29.22 -13.63
C LEU A 394 -20.63 27.98 -12.91
N SER A 395 -20.61 27.97 -11.59
CA SER A 395 -20.26 26.78 -10.83
C SER A 395 -21.35 25.69 -10.89
N ILE A 396 -22.63 26.10 -10.94
CA ILE A 396 -23.74 25.18 -11.23
C ILE A 396 -23.58 24.57 -12.61
N VAL A 397 -23.29 25.38 -13.63
CA VAL A 397 -23.04 24.91 -15.00
C VAL A 397 -21.91 23.87 -15.02
N LYS A 398 -20.75 24.19 -14.48
CA LYS A 398 -19.58 23.28 -14.46
C LYS A 398 -19.93 21.98 -13.77
N LYS A 399 -20.55 22.04 -12.59
CA LYS A 399 -20.88 20.86 -11.79
C LYS A 399 -21.96 19.99 -12.45
N SER A 400 -22.97 20.61 -13.07
CA SER A 400 -23.99 19.89 -13.83
C SER A 400 -23.40 19.17 -15.03
N LEU A 401 -22.50 19.84 -15.78
CA LEU A 401 -21.82 19.25 -16.91
C LEU A 401 -20.87 18.11 -16.50
N GLU A 402 -20.13 18.26 -15.43
CA GLU A 402 -19.28 17.18 -14.88
C GLU A 402 -20.09 15.93 -14.50
N LEU A 403 -21.30 16.11 -13.93
CA LEU A 403 -22.20 15.00 -13.64
C LEU A 403 -22.70 14.29 -14.89
N LEU A 404 -22.84 15.02 -16.00
CA LEU A 404 -23.23 14.52 -17.32
C LEU A 404 -22.06 14.05 -18.17
N GLU A 405 -20.82 14.10 -17.63
CA GLU A 405 -19.58 13.74 -18.34
C GLU A 405 -19.25 14.64 -19.55
N TYR A 406 -19.62 15.92 -19.46
CA TYR A 406 -19.20 16.95 -20.39
C TYR A 406 -18.19 17.89 -19.77
N ASP A 407 -17.30 18.41 -20.61
CA ASP A 407 -16.37 19.47 -20.21
C ASP A 407 -16.83 20.83 -20.78
N ILE A 408 -16.52 21.91 -20.04
CA ILE A 408 -16.76 23.28 -20.51
C ILE A 408 -15.46 24.07 -20.46
N LYS A 409 -15.18 24.79 -21.56
CA LYS A 409 -14.03 25.69 -21.66
C LYS A 409 -14.49 27.08 -22.05
N VAL A 410 -13.78 28.10 -21.55
CA VAL A 410 -13.98 29.48 -21.90
C VAL A 410 -12.72 29.98 -22.62
N VAL A 411 -12.93 30.70 -23.74
CA VAL A 411 -11.85 31.22 -24.58
C VAL A 411 -12.17 32.63 -25.00
N ASN A 412 -11.25 33.56 -24.76
CA ASN A 412 -11.32 34.90 -25.35
C ASN A 412 -11.08 34.82 -26.85
N VAL A 413 -11.96 35.46 -27.62
CA VAL A 413 -11.85 35.59 -29.07
C VAL A 413 -11.68 37.08 -29.47
N LYS A 414 -11.46 37.37 -30.75
CA LYS A 414 -11.16 38.73 -31.20
C LYS A 414 -12.20 39.74 -30.71
N ASN A 415 -13.49 39.42 -30.78
CA ASN A 415 -14.60 40.33 -30.51
C ASN A 415 -15.52 39.88 -29.39
N GLY A 416 -15.03 39.13 -28.40
CA GLY A 416 -15.87 38.64 -27.31
C GLY A 416 -15.33 37.38 -26.64
N VAL A 417 -16.23 36.53 -26.10
CA VAL A 417 -15.91 35.35 -25.35
C VAL A 417 -16.72 34.16 -25.84
N ASN A 418 -16.08 33.01 -26.00
CA ASN A 418 -16.71 31.73 -26.33
C ASN A 418 -16.74 30.80 -25.10
N PHE A 419 -17.91 30.25 -24.83
CA PHE A 419 -18.10 29.10 -23.93
C PHE A 419 -18.34 27.85 -24.76
N ILE A 420 -17.57 26.81 -24.57
CA ILE A 420 -17.54 25.61 -25.40
C ILE A 420 -17.81 24.39 -24.53
N ILE A 421 -18.91 23.67 -24.77
CA ILE A 421 -19.28 22.42 -24.13
C ILE A 421 -19.04 21.27 -25.11
N ARG A 422 -18.38 20.21 -24.62
CA ARG A 422 -18.01 19.04 -25.45
C ARG A 422 -17.96 17.74 -24.61
#